data_61b6e0e2a69fefaf6b461f6f37d1543d
#
_entry.id   61b6e0e2a69fefaf6b461f6f37d1543d
#
_cell.length_a   1.000
_cell.length_b   1.000
_cell.length_c   1.000
_cell.angle_alpha   90.00
_cell.angle_beta   90.00
_cell.angle_gamma   90.00
#
_symmetry.space_group_name_H-M   'P 1'
#
loop_
_entity.id
_entity.type
_entity.pdbx_description
1 polymer ?
#
loop_
_entity_poly.entity_id
_entity_poly.type
_entity_poly.pdbx_seq_one_letter_code
_entity_poly.pdbx_strand_id
1 'polypeptide(L)'
;MADTTIPENALSVFVDSLDKGNVRVAELYPGDSPHRQPVHTVYGGAHLFKADAASKLGALALKALTEYAPDPATLATAIGLDPAVADRIYRRVVDKLTREPVEDFRIDFEDGFGNRPDHEEDGYAQIAANEVAAAMRDGTLPPSIGIRIKPLSEEFKRRSLRTFDLFLTRLLERSEGKLPPNFVVTLPKITAPEQVAAMASACDAFEYWRDLKGGSLRFELMVETTQSIFASDGTVALPRFIAEGGDRIVAAHFGTYDYTAACGITAAHQHMVHPACDFARHVMQVALAGTGIWLSDGATNIMPIGPREVVHRAWRLHAEHVRHSLVHGFYQGWDLHPAQLPTRYAAVYAFFLEGLDAASDRLRNFVEKAAQATLVGEVFDDAATGQGLLNYFLRAMNCGAITEEEAVEKSGLTVAELRSRSFAQILQLRIKK
;
A
#
# COMPACT_ATOMS: atom_id res chain seq x y z
N MET A 1 -20.46 -31.12 38.47
CA MET A 1 -20.60 -30.08 37.44
C MET A 1 -21.25 -28.90 38.11
N ALA A 2 -20.79 -27.70 37.85
CA ALA A 2 -21.47 -26.52 38.40
C ALA A 2 -22.83 -26.34 37.71
N ASP A 3 -23.89 -26.15 38.52
CA ASP A 3 -25.23 -25.92 37.98
C ASP A 3 -25.30 -24.56 37.26
N THR A 4 -25.77 -24.56 36.01
CA THR A 4 -25.99 -23.38 35.23
C THR A 4 -27.47 -22.97 35.26
N THR A 5 -27.75 -21.63 35.24
CA THR A 5 -29.14 -21.13 35.30
C THR A 5 -29.85 -21.21 33.95
N ILE A 6 -29.11 -21.10 32.85
CA ILE A 6 -29.67 -21.15 31.49
C ILE A 6 -29.72 -22.57 30.99
N PRO A 7 -30.91 -23.13 30.65
CA PRO A 7 -31.00 -24.46 30.07
C PRO A 7 -30.29 -24.56 28.71
N GLU A 8 -29.72 -25.76 28.41
CA GLU A 8 -28.93 -25.99 27.19
C GLU A 8 -29.71 -25.69 25.90
N ASN A 9 -30.99 -25.99 25.86
CA ASN A 9 -31.85 -25.71 24.71
C ASN A 9 -32.07 -24.19 24.46
N ALA A 10 -32.00 -23.38 25.51
CA ALA A 10 -32.04 -21.91 25.36
C ALA A 10 -30.66 -21.38 24.98
N LEU A 11 -29.59 -21.95 25.55
CA LEU A 11 -28.22 -21.58 25.23
C LEU A 11 -27.90 -21.86 23.76
N SER A 12 -28.32 -23.00 23.20
CA SER A 12 -28.08 -23.35 21.79
C SER A 12 -28.71 -22.37 20.82
N VAL A 13 -29.90 -21.82 21.12
CA VAL A 13 -30.53 -20.78 20.28
C VAL A 13 -29.66 -19.50 20.22
N PHE A 14 -29.05 -19.13 21.33
CA PHE A 14 -28.13 -17.94 21.36
C PHE A 14 -26.85 -18.24 20.60
N VAL A 15 -26.26 -19.44 20.78
CA VAL A 15 -25.06 -19.88 20.08
C VAL A 15 -25.30 -19.89 18.55
N ASP A 16 -26.38 -20.50 18.07
CA ASP A 16 -26.74 -20.57 16.65
C ASP A 16 -26.90 -19.17 16.03
N SER A 17 -27.46 -18.23 16.80
CA SER A 17 -27.60 -16.85 16.36
C SER A 17 -26.25 -16.14 16.25
N LEU A 18 -25.35 -16.37 17.21
CA LEU A 18 -23.99 -15.82 17.22
C LEU A 18 -23.14 -16.42 16.08
N ASP A 19 -23.26 -17.70 15.79
CA ASP A 19 -22.50 -18.37 14.75
C ASP A 19 -22.73 -17.71 13.38
N LYS A 20 -23.98 -17.42 13.03
CA LYS A 20 -24.31 -16.69 11.78
C LYS A 20 -23.70 -15.30 11.72
N GLY A 21 -23.75 -14.57 12.85
CA GLY A 21 -23.13 -13.25 12.96
C GLY A 21 -21.61 -13.32 12.83
N ASN A 22 -20.99 -14.28 13.52
CA ASN A 22 -19.54 -14.45 13.54
C ASN A 22 -18.99 -14.90 12.17
N VAL A 23 -19.68 -15.78 11.44
CA VAL A 23 -19.34 -16.15 10.05
C VAL A 23 -19.32 -14.91 9.16
N ARG A 24 -20.38 -14.10 9.20
CA ARG A 24 -20.45 -12.88 8.41
C ARG A 24 -19.32 -11.88 8.76
N VAL A 25 -18.99 -11.73 10.04
CA VAL A 25 -17.88 -10.88 10.47
C VAL A 25 -16.54 -11.40 9.93
N ALA A 26 -16.31 -12.74 10.02
CA ALA A 26 -15.09 -13.35 9.50
C ALA A 26 -14.93 -13.21 7.98
N GLU A 27 -16.04 -13.25 7.23
CA GLU A 27 -16.05 -13.00 5.78
C GLU A 27 -15.74 -11.54 5.43
N LEU A 28 -16.30 -10.58 6.16
CA LEU A 28 -16.10 -9.15 5.92
C LEU A 28 -14.72 -8.66 6.41
N TYR A 29 -14.18 -9.29 7.43
CA TYR A 29 -12.92 -8.90 8.09
C TYR A 29 -11.94 -10.08 8.17
N PRO A 30 -11.42 -10.55 7.03
CA PRO A 30 -10.52 -11.71 6.99
C PRO A 30 -9.14 -11.44 7.61
N GLY A 31 -8.87 -10.19 8.02
CA GLY A 31 -7.59 -9.76 8.53
C GLY A 31 -6.66 -9.23 7.43
N ASP A 32 -5.38 -9.05 7.77
CA ASP A 32 -4.38 -8.52 6.84
C ASP A 32 -4.13 -9.45 5.66
N SER A 33 -4.00 -8.86 4.45
CA SER A 33 -3.65 -9.59 3.23
C SER A 33 -2.34 -10.38 3.40
N PRO A 34 -2.27 -11.65 2.93
CA PRO A 34 -1.06 -12.45 2.95
C PRO A 34 -0.02 -12.01 1.92
N HIS A 35 -0.39 -11.17 0.97
CA HIS A 35 0.48 -10.72 -0.10
C HIS A 35 1.44 -9.62 0.36
N ARG A 36 2.54 -9.47 -0.36
CA ARG A 36 3.49 -8.37 -0.13
C ARG A 36 2.85 -7.05 -0.54
N GLN A 37 2.72 -6.11 0.41
CA GLN A 37 2.33 -4.74 0.13
C GLN A 37 3.56 -3.96 -0.33
N PRO A 38 3.52 -3.25 -1.49
CA PRO A 38 4.59 -2.34 -1.87
C PRO A 38 4.78 -1.20 -0.87
N VAL A 39 6.00 -0.73 -0.68
CA VAL A 39 6.24 0.45 0.18
C VAL A 39 5.93 1.76 -0.53
N HIS A 40 5.87 1.71 -1.86
CA HIS A 40 5.50 2.86 -2.68
C HIS A 40 4.83 2.43 -3.98
N THR A 41 4.11 3.38 -4.58
CA THR A 41 3.71 3.38 -5.98
C THR A 41 4.34 4.58 -6.69
N VAL A 42 4.97 4.34 -7.83
CA VAL A 42 5.47 5.40 -8.71
C VAL A 42 4.49 5.61 -9.84
N TYR A 43 4.08 6.85 -10.07
CA TYR A 43 3.22 7.23 -11.20
C TYR A 43 4.03 7.86 -12.32
N GLY A 44 3.81 7.40 -13.54
CA GLY A 44 4.42 7.97 -14.74
C GLY A 44 3.42 8.07 -15.88
N GLY A 45 3.36 9.25 -16.55
CA GLY A 45 2.44 9.47 -17.66
C GLY A 45 2.59 8.42 -18.76
N ALA A 46 1.49 7.91 -19.28
CA ALA A 46 1.46 6.82 -20.26
C ALA A 46 2.31 7.09 -21.51
N HIS A 47 2.45 8.35 -21.90
CA HIS A 47 3.30 8.80 -23.02
C HIS A 47 4.81 8.65 -22.77
N LEU A 48 5.23 8.51 -21.51
CA LEU A 48 6.62 8.36 -21.09
C LEU A 48 7.01 6.93 -20.73
N PHE A 49 6.04 6.05 -20.57
CA PHE A 49 6.30 4.69 -20.12
C PHE A 49 7.05 3.86 -21.16
N LYS A 50 8.09 3.14 -20.70
CA LYS A 50 8.91 2.22 -21.48
C LYS A 50 9.19 0.93 -20.70
N ALA A 51 9.47 -0.14 -21.41
CA ALA A 51 9.75 -1.45 -20.82
C ALA A 51 10.86 -1.44 -19.75
N ASP A 52 11.81 -0.53 -19.85
CA ASP A 52 12.93 -0.36 -18.93
C ASP A 52 12.73 0.77 -17.90
N ALA A 53 11.51 1.28 -17.73
CA ALA A 53 11.21 2.42 -16.87
C ALA A 53 11.68 2.20 -15.42
N ALA A 54 11.42 1.02 -14.83
CA ALA A 54 11.80 0.73 -13.45
C ALA A 54 13.33 0.78 -13.25
N SER A 55 14.10 0.17 -14.14
CA SER A 55 15.56 0.16 -14.07
C SER A 55 16.17 1.55 -14.31
N LYS A 56 15.60 2.33 -15.22
CA LYS A 56 16.00 3.73 -15.42
C LYS A 56 15.76 4.60 -14.19
N LEU A 57 14.62 4.45 -13.54
CA LEU A 57 14.33 5.16 -12.29
C LEU A 57 15.32 4.77 -11.19
N GLY A 58 15.68 3.48 -11.10
CA GLY A 58 16.70 2.99 -10.17
C GLY A 58 18.08 3.61 -10.42
N ALA A 59 18.52 3.66 -11.68
CA ALA A 59 19.79 4.29 -12.05
C ALA A 59 19.82 5.79 -11.69
N LEU A 60 18.71 6.49 -11.93
CA LEU A 60 18.58 7.91 -11.54
C LEU A 60 18.55 8.10 -10.02
N ALA A 61 17.89 7.20 -9.29
CA ALA A 61 17.87 7.23 -7.84
C ALA A 61 19.26 6.98 -7.23
N LEU A 62 20.01 5.99 -7.72
CA LEU A 62 21.38 5.73 -7.31
C LEU A 62 22.31 6.91 -7.65
N LYS A 63 22.14 7.51 -8.82
CA LYS A 63 22.88 8.72 -9.18
C LYS A 63 22.61 9.85 -8.19
N ALA A 64 21.34 10.11 -7.86
CA ALA A 64 20.97 11.13 -6.90
C ALA A 64 21.55 10.83 -5.50
N LEU A 65 21.49 9.57 -5.04
CA LEU A 65 22.07 9.16 -3.76
C LEU A 65 23.58 9.42 -3.74
N THR A 66 24.32 8.98 -4.77
CA THR A 66 25.77 9.16 -4.87
C THR A 66 26.18 10.62 -4.95
N GLU A 67 25.41 11.44 -5.69
CA GLU A 67 25.71 12.86 -5.88
C GLU A 67 25.47 13.68 -4.60
N TYR A 68 24.36 13.43 -3.92
CA TYR A 68 23.91 14.27 -2.80
C TYR A 68 24.24 13.70 -1.42
N ALA A 69 24.36 12.37 -1.29
CA ALA A 69 24.74 11.69 -0.06
C ALA A 69 25.67 10.49 -0.38
N PRO A 70 26.97 10.74 -0.67
CA PRO A 70 27.91 9.70 -1.11
C PRO A 70 28.27 8.69 -0.01
N ASP A 71 27.90 8.95 1.23
CA ASP A 71 28.22 8.12 2.40
C ASP A 71 27.06 8.10 3.41
N PRO A 72 27.06 7.12 4.34
CA PRO A 72 26.03 6.97 5.36
C PRO A 72 25.86 8.18 6.28
N ALA A 73 26.94 8.85 6.66
CA ALA A 73 26.89 10.00 7.57
C ALA A 73 26.23 11.22 6.91
N THR A 74 26.52 11.44 5.62
CA THR A 74 25.88 12.49 4.83
C THR A 74 24.37 12.22 4.68
N LEU A 75 23.94 10.98 4.37
CA LEU A 75 22.53 10.64 4.30
C LEU A 75 21.83 10.82 5.65
N ALA A 76 22.45 10.33 6.73
CA ALA A 76 21.92 10.47 8.08
C ALA A 76 21.69 11.93 8.47
N THR A 77 22.67 12.80 8.19
CA THR A 77 22.56 14.24 8.43
C THR A 77 21.45 14.86 7.57
N ALA A 78 21.34 14.47 6.30
CA ALA A 78 20.37 15.04 5.37
C ALA A 78 18.93 14.76 5.80
N ILE A 79 18.61 13.56 6.28
CA ILE A 79 17.23 13.15 6.59
C ILE A 79 16.96 12.87 8.07
N GLY A 80 17.95 13.06 8.96
CA GLY A 80 17.78 12.92 10.41
C GLY A 80 17.68 11.46 10.86
N LEU A 81 18.56 10.57 10.35
CA LEU A 81 18.64 9.18 10.82
C LEU A 81 19.49 9.09 12.10
N ASP A 82 19.19 8.08 12.92
CA ASP A 82 20.07 7.67 13.99
C ASP A 82 21.42 7.20 13.41
N PRO A 83 22.55 7.81 13.81
CA PRO A 83 23.88 7.41 13.36
C PRO A 83 24.19 5.92 13.62
N ALA A 84 23.62 5.32 14.67
CA ALA A 84 23.86 3.93 15.03
C ALA A 84 23.40 2.93 13.96
N VAL A 85 22.36 3.27 13.18
CA VAL A 85 21.81 2.41 12.13
C VAL A 85 22.11 2.93 10.71
N ALA A 86 22.74 4.10 10.58
CA ALA A 86 22.92 4.79 9.30
C ALA A 86 23.68 3.94 8.27
N ASP A 87 24.76 3.27 8.66
CA ASP A 87 25.57 2.43 7.77
C ASP A 87 24.77 1.20 7.26
N ARG A 88 23.99 0.57 8.13
CA ARG A 88 23.12 -0.56 7.77
C ARG A 88 22.01 -0.11 6.81
N ILE A 89 21.39 1.04 7.07
CA ILE A 89 20.35 1.60 6.22
C ILE A 89 20.91 1.95 4.84
N TYR A 90 22.05 2.65 4.78
CA TYR A 90 22.67 3.08 3.53
C TYR A 90 22.97 1.89 2.62
N ARG A 91 23.59 0.83 3.14
CA ARG A 91 23.88 -0.39 2.39
C ARG A 91 22.62 -1.06 1.86
N ARG A 92 21.55 -1.14 2.67
CA ARG A 92 20.27 -1.70 2.24
C ARG A 92 19.58 -0.85 1.18
N VAL A 93 19.66 0.49 1.27
CA VAL A 93 19.13 1.40 0.25
C VAL A 93 19.86 1.21 -1.07
N VAL A 94 21.19 1.17 -1.08
CA VAL A 94 21.99 0.93 -2.29
C VAL A 94 21.64 -0.41 -2.93
N ASP A 95 21.58 -1.46 -2.14
CA ASP A 95 21.20 -2.79 -2.60
C ASP A 95 19.78 -2.83 -3.17
N LYS A 96 18.83 -2.21 -2.50
CA LYS A 96 17.43 -2.11 -2.95
C LYS A 96 17.31 -1.34 -4.26
N LEU A 97 17.95 -0.18 -4.37
CA LEU A 97 17.94 0.62 -5.60
C LEU A 97 18.63 -0.08 -6.78
N THR A 98 19.55 -1.01 -6.49
CA THR A 98 20.23 -1.79 -7.52
C THR A 98 19.38 -2.96 -8.01
N ARG A 99 18.72 -3.67 -7.12
CA ARG A 99 18.01 -4.92 -7.44
C ARG A 99 16.53 -4.73 -7.79
N GLU A 100 15.85 -3.88 -7.04
CA GLU A 100 14.40 -3.68 -7.13
C GLU A 100 14.04 -2.24 -6.74
N PRO A 101 14.40 -1.26 -7.59
CA PRO A 101 14.25 0.17 -7.25
C PRO A 101 12.81 0.65 -7.17
N VAL A 102 11.90 0.02 -7.91
CA VAL A 102 10.47 0.32 -7.96
C VAL A 102 9.70 -0.94 -7.60
N GLU A 103 8.84 -0.86 -6.59
CA GLU A 103 8.01 -1.99 -6.16
C GLU A 103 6.67 -2.03 -6.87
N ASP A 104 6.13 -0.86 -7.23
CA ASP A 104 4.86 -0.73 -7.89
C ASP A 104 4.83 0.47 -8.83
N PHE A 105 4.35 0.29 -10.05
CA PHE A 105 4.30 1.34 -11.08
C PHE A 105 2.88 1.49 -11.63
N ARG A 106 2.38 2.72 -11.69
CA ARG A 106 1.13 3.07 -12.38
C ARG A 106 1.40 3.86 -13.63
N ILE A 107 1.04 3.27 -14.76
CA ILE A 107 1.01 3.95 -16.05
C ILE A 107 -0.21 4.86 -16.05
N ASP A 108 0.04 6.16 -16.03
CA ASP A 108 -0.97 7.15 -15.73
C ASP A 108 -1.59 7.74 -17.00
N PHE A 109 -2.89 7.51 -17.21
CA PHE A 109 -3.68 8.12 -18.28
C PHE A 109 -4.51 9.32 -17.79
N GLU A 110 -4.33 9.74 -16.53
CA GLU A 110 -5.05 10.83 -15.90
C GLU A 110 -4.14 12.06 -15.76
N ASP A 111 -3.85 12.55 -14.57
CA ASP A 111 -3.12 13.80 -14.33
C ASP A 111 -1.71 13.79 -14.95
N GLY A 112 -0.98 12.69 -14.85
CA GLY A 112 0.38 12.56 -15.43
C GLY A 112 0.40 12.48 -16.96
N PHE A 113 -0.74 12.17 -17.59
CA PHE A 113 -0.90 12.17 -19.03
C PHE A 113 -1.48 13.48 -19.55
N GLY A 114 -2.40 14.06 -18.76
CA GLY A 114 -3.11 15.29 -19.06
C GLY A 114 -4.23 15.14 -20.11
N ASN A 115 -4.85 16.26 -20.46
CA ASN A 115 -5.90 16.26 -21.47
C ASN A 115 -5.29 16.25 -22.87
N ARG A 116 -5.58 15.17 -23.60
CA ARG A 116 -5.15 14.94 -24.98
C ARG A 116 -6.36 14.53 -25.83
N PRO A 117 -6.30 14.72 -27.15
CA PRO A 117 -7.33 14.22 -28.05
C PRO A 117 -7.52 12.69 -27.90
N ASP A 118 -8.74 12.20 -28.03
CA ASP A 118 -9.09 10.79 -27.86
C ASP A 118 -8.22 9.84 -28.69
N HIS A 119 -7.88 10.22 -29.93
CA HIS A 119 -7.06 9.39 -30.80
C HIS A 119 -5.60 9.27 -30.33
N GLU A 120 -5.07 10.29 -29.66
CA GLU A 120 -3.73 10.22 -29.04
C GLU A 120 -3.76 9.26 -27.84
N GLU A 121 -4.77 9.36 -26.98
CA GLU A 121 -4.92 8.48 -25.84
C GLU A 121 -5.10 7.01 -26.26
N ASP A 122 -5.90 6.76 -27.33
CA ASP A 122 -6.03 5.44 -27.96
C ASP A 122 -4.68 4.88 -28.40
N GLY A 123 -3.85 5.73 -29.04
CA GLY A 123 -2.50 5.38 -29.48
C GLY A 123 -1.59 5.03 -28.30
N TYR A 124 -1.58 5.87 -27.26
CA TYR A 124 -0.74 5.64 -26.09
C TYR A 124 -1.20 4.46 -25.23
N ALA A 125 -2.51 4.16 -25.17
CA ALA A 125 -3.00 2.95 -24.52
C ALA A 125 -2.40 1.68 -25.15
N GLN A 126 -2.37 1.63 -26.49
CA GLN A 126 -1.76 0.51 -27.22
C GLN A 126 -0.23 0.47 -27.11
N ILE A 127 0.43 1.64 -27.17
CA ILE A 127 1.91 1.75 -27.02
C ILE A 127 2.31 1.28 -25.63
N ALA A 128 1.69 1.79 -24.58
CA ALA A 128 1.99 1.39 -23.20
C ALA A 128 1.75 -0.12 -22.96
N ALA A 129 0.68 -0.68 -23.51
CA ALA A 129 0.41 -2.12 -23.45
C ALA A 129 1.50 -2.95 -24.15
N ASN A 130 1.99 -2.49 -25.32
CA ASN A 130 3.12 -3.16 -26.01
C ASN A 130 4.40 -3.11 -25.16
N GLU A 131 4.68 -1.98 -24.50
CA GLU A 131 5.86 -1.82 -23.63
C GLU A 131 5.74 -2.74 -22.38
N VAL A 132 4.55 -2.86 -21.78
CA VAL A 132 4.32 -3.81 -20.66
C VAL A 132 4.56 -5.25 -21.13
N ALA A 133 4.01 -5.64 -22.26
CA ALA A 133 4.24 -6.98 -22.82
C ALA A 133 5.72 -7.24 -23.16
N ALA A 134 6.46 -6.22 -23.61
CA ALA A 134 7.90 -6.31 -23.80
C ALA A 134 8.62 -6.50 -22.45
N ALA A 135 8.29 -5.70 -21.45
CA ALA A 135 8.86 -5.81 -20.10
C ALA A 135 8.57 -7.17 -19.43
N MET A 136 7.40 -7.77 -19.70
CA MET A 136 7.08 -9.15 -19.27
C MET A 136 8.06 -10.18 -19.88
N ARG A 137 8.31 -10.08 -21.17
CA ARG A 137 9.26 -11.01 -21.86
C ARG A 137 10.69 -10.82 -21.38
N ASP A 138 11.09 -9.56 -21.17
CA ASP A 138 12.45 -9.19 -20.81
C ASP A 138 12.74 -9.31 -19.31
N GLY A 139 11.70 -9.58 -18.48
CA GLY A 139 11.84 -9.69 -17.03
C GLY A 139 12.18 -8.36 -16.34
N THR A 140 11.77 -7.22 -16.91
CA THR A 140 12.10 -5.87 -16.41
C THR A 140 10.94 -5.19 -15.67
N LEU A 141 9.80 -5.86 -15.53
CA LEU A 141 8.68 -5.34 -14.77
C LEU A 141 9.02 -5.21 -13.26
N PRO A 142 8.49 -4.19 -12.59
CA PRO A 142 8.46 -4.19 -11.14
C PRO A 142 7.51 -5.30 -10.62
N PRO A 143 7.60 -5.67 -9.32
CA PRO A 143 6.75 -6.70 -8.71
C PRO A 143 5.24 -6.44 -8.88
N SER A 144 4.83 -5.19 -8.92
CA SER A 144 3.45 -4.76 -9.18
C SER A 144 3.42 -3.68 -10.25
N ILE A 145 2.43 -3.77 -11.13
CA ILE A 145 2.22 -2.79 -12.21
C ILE A 145 0.72 -2.63 -12.49
N GLY A 146 0.34 -1.47 -12.97
CA GLY A 146 -1.02 -1.23 -13.39
C GLY A 146 -1.18 0.05 -14.17
N ILE A 147 -2.43 0.40 -14.43
CA ILE A 147 -2.80 1.66 -15.09
C ILE A 147 -3.69 2.49 -14.19
N ARG A 148 -3.56 3.81 -14.25
CA ARG A 148 -4.58 4.73 -13.74
C ARG A 148 -5.36 5.26 -14.93
N ILE A 149 -6.65 4.96 -14.97
CA ILE A 149 -7.58 5.46 -15.98
C ILE A 149 -8.08 6.86 -15.59
N LYS A 150 -8.77 7.55 -16.50
CA LYS A 150 -9.50 8.77 -16.17
C LYS A 150 -10.69 8.48 -15.23
N PRO A 151 -11.24 9.49 -14.52
CA PRO A 151 -12.42 9.30 -13.67
C PRO A 151 -13.62 8.77 -14.44
N LEU A 152 -14.49 8.01 -13.76
CA LEU A 152 -15.80 7.61 -14.29
C LEU A 152 -16.86 8.71 -14.11
N SER A 153 -16.44 9.97 -14.22
CA SER A 153 -17.33 11.14 -14.23
C SER A 153 -18.13 11.21 -15.51
N GLU A 154 -19.19 12.05 -15.53
CA GLU A 154 -20.03 12.24 -16.74
C GLU A 154 -19.22 12.60 -17.97
N GLU A 155 -18.19 13.42 -17.79
CA GLU A 155 -17.32 13.89 -18.88
C GLU A 155 -16.40 12.80 -19.43
N PHE A 156 -15.80 11.97 -18.55
CA PHE A 156 -14.72 11.05 -18.94
C PHE A 156 -15.11 9.57 -18.95
N LYS A 157 -16.26 9.16 -18.44
CA LYS A 157 -16.64 7.74 -18.28
C LYS A 157 -16.45 6.89 -19.54
N ARG A 158 -16.88 7.41 -20.72
CA ARG A 158 -16.72 6.70 -22.00
C ARG A 158 -15.26 6.59 -22.41
N ARG A 159 -14.51 7.67 -22.28
CA ARG A 159 -13.09 7.72 -22.58
C ARG A 159 -12.31 6.76 -21.67
N SER A 160 -12.61 6.81 -20.39
CA SER A 160 -11.97 5.99 -19.36
C SER A 160 -12.14 4.47 -19.62
N LEU A 161 -13.39 4.03 -19.84
CA LEU A 161 -13.68 2.63 -20.15
C LEU A 161 -13.07 2.18 -21.49
N ARG A 162 -12.97 3.10 -22.46
CA ARG A 162 -12.30 2.81 -23.72
C ARG A 162 -10.81 2.64 -23.56
N THR A 163 -10.12 3.47 -22.74
CA THR A 163 -8.71 3.33 -22.43
C THR A 163 -8.43 1.99 -21.72
N PHE A 164 -9.27 1.64 -20.73
CA PHE A 164 -9.23 0.36 -20.05
C PHE A 164 -9.29 -0.83 -21.05
N ASP A 165 -10.29 -0.84 -21.92
CA ASP A 165 -10.49 -1.91 -22.89
C ASP A 165 -9.34 -1.99 -23.91
N LEU A 166 -8.95 -0.87 -24.53
CA LEU A 166 -7.86 -0.82 -25.51
C LEU A 166 -6.53 -1.29 -24.93
N PHE A 167 -6.20 -0.83 -23.72
CA PHE A 167 -4.96 -1.23 -23.05
C PHE A 167 -4.93 -2.73 -22.78
N LEU A 168 -5.96 -3.26 -22.14
CA LEU A 168 -6.01 -4.68 -21.77
C LEU A 168 -6.11 -5.58 -22.99
N THR A 169 -6.93 -5.21 -23.98
CA THR A 169 -7.03 -5.93 -25.25
C THR A 169 -5.65 -6.07 -25.89
N ARG A 170 -4.95 -4.95 -26.03
CA ARG A 170 -3.63 -4.94 -26.65
C ARG A 170 -2.58 -5.69 -25.82
N LEU A 171 -2.63 -5.58 -24.49
CA LEU A 171 -1.74 -6.30 -23.58
C LEU A 171 -1.89 -7.81 -23.79
N LEU A 172 -3.11 -8.34 -23.73
CA LEU A 172 -3.35 -9.77 -23.89
C LEU A 172 -2.96 -10.30 -25.27
N GLU A 173 -3.16 -9.51 -26.33
CA GLU A 173 -2.69 -9.86 -27.68
C GLU A 173 -1.17 -10.02 -27.75
N ARG A 174 -0.41 -9.28 -26.95
CA ARG A 174 1.07 -9.24 -26.97
C ARG A 174 1.72 -10.11 -25.91
N SER A 175 0.97 -10.56 -24.92
CA SER A 175 1.44 -11.38 -23.79
C SER A 175 0.91 -12.81 -23.80
N GLU A 176 0.43 -13.30 -24.96
CA GLU A 176 -0.15 -14.65 -25.08
C GLU A 176 -1.32 -14.90 -24.11
N GLY A 177 -2.16 -13.90 -23.95
CA GLY A 177 -3.34 -13.97 -23.07
C GLY A 177 -3.02 -13.87 -21.58
N LYS A 178 -1.83 -13.43 -21.19
CA LYS A 178 -1.42 -13.36 -19.77
C LYS A 178 -1.42 -11.93 -19.26
N LEU A 179 -1.95 -11.73 -18.05
CA LEU A 179 -1.76 -10.49 -17.30
C LEU A 179 -0.42 -10.52 -16.55
N PRO A 180 0.23 -9.35 -16.34
CA PRO A 180 1.37 -9.26 -15.44
C PRO A 180 1.00 -9.73 -14.02
N PRO A 181 1.94 -10.27 -13.25
CA PRO A 181 1.71 -10.48 -11.82
C PRO A 181 1.29 -9.18 -11.13
N ASN A 182 0.34 -9.28 -10.19
CA ASN A 182 -0.16 -8.14 -9.41
C ASN A 182 -0.59 -6.93 -10.27
N PHE A 183 -1.20 -7.20 -11.44
CA PHE A 183 -1.75 -6.14 -12.27
C PHE A 183 -3.00 -5.55 -11.64
N VAL A 184 -3.08 -4.21 -11.54
CA VAL A 184 -4.25 -3.50 -11.00
C VAL A 184 -4.61 -2.28 -11.84
N VAL A 185 -5.89 -1.89 -11.74
CA VAL A 185 -6.39 -0.65 -12.35
C VAL A 185 -6.72 0.34 -11.23
N THR A 186 -6.19 1.55 -11.30
CA THR A 186 -6.53 2.60 -10.34
C THR A 186 -7.74 3.37 -10.83
N LEU A 187 -8.80 3.42 -10.01
CA LEU A 187 -10.01 4.19 -10.23
C LEU A 187 -9.92 5.53 -9.47
N PRO A 188 -9.69 6.66 -10.16
CA PRO A 188 -9.51 7.96 -9.52
C PRO A 188 -10.83 8.70 -9.29
N LYS A 189 -10.79 9.71 -8.42
CA LYS A 189 -11.81 10.75 -8.20
C LYS A 189 -13.23 10.21 -8.01
N ILE A 190 -13.36 9.16 -7.20
CA ILE A 190 -14.62 8.48 -6.92
C ILE A 190 -15.53 9.39 -6.12
N THR A 191 -16.79 9.52 -6.54
CA THR A 191 -17.80 10.35 -5.89
C THR A 191 -19.10 9.60 -5.57
N ALA A 192 -19.27 8.39 -6.13
CA ALA A 192 -20.50 7.59 -5.97
C ALA A 192 -20.20 6.08 -6.03
N PRO A 193 -20.95 5.24 -5.29
CA PRO A 193 -20.81 3.78 -5.32
C PRO A 193 -21.01 3.18 -6.72
N GLU A 194 -21.88 3.78 -7.52
CA GLU A 194 -22.18 3.33 -8.88
C GLU A 194 -20.97 3.37 -9.82
N GLN A 195 -19.98 4.23 -9.54
CA GLN A 195 -18.72 4.27 -10.29
C GLN A 195 -17.87 3.02 -9.98
N VAL A 196 -17.87 2.57 -8.73
CA VAL A 196 -17.18 1.35 -8.30
C VAL A 196 -17.88 0.11 -8.88
N ALA A 197 -19.22 0.06 -8.81
CA ALA A 197 -20.03 -1.00 -9.41
C ALA A 197 -19.80 -1.09 -10.93
N ALA A 198 -19.73 0.05 -11.62
CA ALA A 198 -19.44 0.09 -13.05
C ALA A 198 -18.03 -0.44 -13.38
N MET A 199 -17.03 -0.12 -12.56
CA MET A 199 -15.67 -0.66 -12.73
C MET A 199 -15.63 -2.16 -12.51
N ALA A 200 -16.28 -2.68 -11.48
CA ALA A 200 -16.40 -4.11 -11.22
C ALA A 200 -17.09 -4.83 -12.39
N SER A 201 -18.20 -4.28 -12.88
CA SER A 201 -18.92 -4.82 -14.05
C SER A 201 -18.07 -4.79 -15.33
N ALA A 202 -17.26 -3.74 -15.52
CA ALA A 202 -16.35 -3.67 -16.66
C ALA A 202 -15.27 -4.76 -16.61
N CYS A 203 -14.75 -5.05 -15.40
CA CYS A 203 -13.82 -6.18 -15.19
C CYS A 203 -14.49 -7.51 -15.51
N ASP A 204 -15.71 -7.76 -15.00
CA ASP A 204 -16.48 -8.98 -15.28
C ASP A 204 -16.72 -9.17 -16.79
N ALA A 205 -17.18 -8.12 -17.46
CA ALA A 205 -17.43 -8.14 -18.88
C ALA A 205 -16.16 -8.41 -19.69
N PHE A 206 -15.05 -7.76 -19.36
CA PHE A 206 -13.78 -7.95 -20.05
C PHE A 206 -13.25 -9.37 -19.85
N GLU A 207 -13.29 -9.90 -18.63
CA GLU A 207 -12.90 -11.28 -18.33
C GLU A 207 -13.73 -12.29 -19.12
N TYR A 208 -15.05 -12.10 -19.16
CA TYR A 208 -15.96 -12.95 -19.93
C TYR A 208 -15.62 -12.97 -21.42
N TRP A 209 -15.47 -11.78 -22.05
CA TRP A 209 -15.21 -11.68 -23.48
C TRP A 209 -13.79 -12.07 -23.91
N ARG A 210 -12.86 -12.14 -22.96
CA ARG A 210 -11.46 -12.53 -23.19
C ARG A 210 -11.11 -13.90 -22.63
N ASP A 211 -12.10 -14.65 -22.15
CA ASP A 211 -11.95 -15.99 -21.56
C ASP A 211 -10.89 -16.02 -20.45
N LEU A 212 -10.86 -14.96 -19.64
CA LEU A 212 -10.02 -14.90 -18.45
C LEU A 212 -10.75 -15.55 -17.26
N LYS A 213 -9.99 -16.03 -16.30
CA LYS A 213 -10.56 -16.49 -15.04
C LYS A 213 -11.26 -15.33 -14.32
N GLY A 214 -12.49 -15.52 -13.87
CA GLY A 214 -13.21 -14.53 -13.06
C GLY A 214 -12.40 -14.06 -11.85
N GLY A 215 -12.35 -12.76 -11.60
CA GLY A 215 -11.56 -12.14 -10.53
C GLY A 215 -10.07 -11.95 -10.86
N SER A 216 -9.65 -12.16 -12.12
CA SER A 216 -8.27 -11.90 -12.57
C SER A 216 -7.93 -10.41 -12.60
N LEU A 217 -8.91 -9.59 -12.98
CA LEU A 217 -8.78 -8.13 -12.99
C LEU A 217 -9.18 -7.56 -11.63
N ARG A 218 -8.26 -6.84 -11.04
CA ARG A 218 -8.42 -6.17 -9.76
C ARG A 218 -8.21 -4.69 -9.92
N PHE A 219 -8.74 -3.90 -9.00
CA PHE A 219 -8.59 -2.47 -9.01
C PHE A 219 -8.37 -1.90 -7.61
N GLU A 220 -7.90 -0.69 -7.56
CA GLU A 220 -7.70 0.09 -6.34
C GLU A 220 -8.44 1.41 -6.43
N LEU A 221 -8.79 1.96 -5.29
CA LEU A 221 -9.58 3.17 -5.16
C LEU A 221 -8.67 4.36 -4.83
N MET A 222 -8.90 5.50 -5.51
CA MET A 222 -8.35 6.79 -5.08
C MET A 222 -9.34 7.51 -4.17
N VAL A 223 -8.95 7.67 -2.92
CA VAL A 223 -9.70 8.43 -1.91
C VAL A 223 -9.18 9.86 -1.92
N GLU A 224 -9.78 10.70 -2.74
CA GLU A 224 -9.30 12.06 -3.03
C GLU A 224 -10.42 13.08 -3.23
N THR A 225 -11.66 12.66 -2.97
CA THR A 225 -12.84 13.53 -2.97
C THR A 225 -13.48 13.53 -1.59
N THR A 226 -14.19 14.60 -1.24
CA THR A 226 -14.93 14.63 0.04
C THR A 226 -16.05 13.60 0.07
N GLN A 227 -16.63 13.27 -1.11
CA GLN A 227 -17.66 12.25 -1.29
C GLN A 227 -17.14 10.83 -1.10
N SER A 228 -15.82 10.60 -1.23
CA SER A 228 -15.23 9.30 -0.90
C SER A 228 -15.05 9.09 0.60
N ILE A 229 -15.15 10.15 1.40
CA ILE A 229 -15.12 10.10 2.88
C ILE A 229 -16.54 9.97 3.43
N PHE A 230 -17.41 10.94 3.09
CA PHE A 230 -18.81 10.92 3.52
C PHE A 230 -19.76 10.94 2.32
N ALA A 231 -20.75 10.06 2.37
CA ALA A 231 -21.89 10.09 1.47
C ALA A 231 -22.83 11.25 1.81
N SER A 232 -23.75 11.59 0.90
CA SER A 232 -24.68 12.70 1.06
C SER A 232 -25.65 12.57 2.25
N ASP A 233 -25.83 11.34 2.77
CA ASP A 233 -26.64 11.05 3.96
C ASP A 233 -25.82 11.13 5.28
N GLY A 234 -24.55 11.54 5.20
CA GLY A 234 -23.65 11.66 6.35
C GLY A 234 -23.02 10.35 6.81
N THR A 235 -23.24 9.23 6.12
CA THR A 235 -22.57 7.97 6.43
C THR A 235 -21.17 7.92 5.80
N VAL A 236 -20.26 7.10 6.37
CA VAL A 236 -18.94 6.83 5.78
C VAL A 236 -19.13 6.12 4.44
N ALA A 237 -18.53 6.65 3.37
CA ALA A 237 -18.76 6.17 2.00
C ALA A 237 -17.99 4.88 1.68
N LEU A 238 -16.77 4.71 2.22
CA LEU A 238 -15.87 3.60 1.89
C LEU A 238 -16.49 2.20 2.04
N PRO A 239 -17.22 1.85 3.12
CA PRO A 239 -17.84 0.53 3.22
C PRO A 239 -18.81 0.22 2.08
N ARG A 240 -19.49 1.23 1.53
CA ARG A 240 -20.36 1.06 0.36
C ARG A 240 -19.56 0.79 -0.91
N PHE A 241 -18.45 1.52 -1.09
CA PHE A 241 -17.55 1.27 -2.22
C PHE A 241 -17.00 -0.17 -2.20
N ILE A 242 -16.60 -0.64 -1.00
CA ILE A 242 -16.12 -2.01 -0.84
C ILE A 242 -17.22 -3.03 -1.18
N ALA A 243 -18.45 -2.78 -0.75
CA ALA A 243 -19.58 -3.67 -1.06
C ALA A 243 -19.85 -3.78 -2.57
N GLU A 244 -19.69 -2.66 -3.31
CA GLU A 244 -19.86 -2.64 -4.77
C GLU A 244 -18.70 -3.28 -5.55
N GLY A 245 -17.47 -3.15 -5.07
CA GLY A 245 -16.30 -3.69 -5.75
C GLY A 245 -15.92 -5.12 -5.33
N GLY A 246 -16.40 -5.54 -4.16
CA GLY A 246 -16.12 -6.87 -3.60
C GLY A 246 -14.62 -7.21 -3.54
N ASP A 247 -14.30 -8.48 -3.77
CA ASP A 247 -12.93 -9.01 -3.72
C ASP A 247 -11.99 -8.45 -4.82
N ARG A 248 -12.52 -7.61 -5.72
CA ARG A 248 -11.70 -6.95 -6.75
C ARG A 248 -10.91 -5.77 -6.22
N ILE A 249 -11.33 -5.19 -5.07
CA ILE A 249 -10.63 -4.05 -4.47
C ILE A 249 -9.47 -4.56 -3.62
N VAL A 250 -8.26 -4.15 -3.97
CA VAL A 250 -7.02 -4.59 -3.29
C VAL A 250 -6.36 -3.51 -2.46
N ALA A 251 -6.61 -2.24 -2.77
CA ALA A 251 -6.02 -1.10 -2.06
C ALA A 251 -6.91 0.14 -2.13
N ALA A 252 -6.68 1.06 -1.20
CA ALA A 252 -7.21 2.42 -1.20
C ALA A 252 -6.05 3.40 -1.01
N HIS A 253 -5.89 4.29 -1.97
CA HIS A 253 -4.82 5.28 -2.02
C HIS A 253 -5.36 6.67 -1.68
N PHE A 254 -4.70 7.38 -0.78
CA PHE A 254 -5.09 8.74 -0.42
C PHE A 254 -4.48 9.77 -1.38
N GLY A 255 -5.33 10.60 -2.01
CA GLY A 255 -4.91 11.68 -2.90
C GLY A 255 -4.92 13.03 -2.20
N THR A 256 -3.78 13.44 -1.64
CA THR A 256 -3.61 14.63 -0.80
C THR A 256 -4.10 15.90 -1.45
N TYR A 257 -3.72 16.14 -2.71
CA TYR A 257 -3.90 17.45 -3.36
C TYR A 257 -5.32 17.66 -3.85
N ASP A 258 -5.90 16.68 -4.52
CA ASP A 258 -7.32 16.71 -4.93
C ASP A 258 -8.24 16.82 -3.71
N TYR A 259 -7.96 16.03 -2.65
CA TYR A 259 -8.75 16.08 -1.42
C TYR A 259 -8.69 17.44 -0.72
N THR A 260 -7.49 18.00 -0.56
CA THR A 260 -7.34 19.30 0.09
C THR A 260 -7.93 20.43 -0.76
N ALA A 261 -7.83 20.35 -2.08
CA ALA A 261 -8.50 21.28 -2.99
C ALA A 261 -10.04 21.17 -2.86
N ALA A 262 -10.59 19.95 -2.81
CA ALA A 262 -12.02 19.73 -2.60
C ALA A 262 -12.51 20.25 -1.24
N CYS A 263 -11.64 20.29 -0.22
CA CYS A 263 -11.91 20.92 1.08
C CYS A 263 -11.76 22.46 1.07
N GLY A 264 -11.46 23.08 -0.07
CA GLY A 264 -11.29 24.53 -0.17
C GLY A 264 -9.97 25.06 0.44
N ILE A 265 -8.99 24.18 0.67
CA ILE A 265 -7.67 24.56 1.22
C ILE A 265 -6.83 25.14 0.10
N THR A 266 -6.23 26.33 0.37
CA THR A 266 -5.40 27.02 -0.62
C THR A 266 -4.08 26.27 -0.89
N ALA A 267 -3.55 26.37 -2.11
CA ALA A 267 -2.39 25.62 -2.57
C ALA A 267 -1.16 25.69 -1.63
N ALA A 268 -0.96 26.86 -0.97
CA ALA A 268 0.15 27.04 -0.04
C ALA A 268 0.08 26.15 1.22
N HIS A 269 -1.10 25.62 1.53
CA HIS A 269 -1.37 24.77 2.70
C HIS A 269 -1.73 23.33 2.33
N GLN A 270 -1.67 22.96 1.05
CA GLN A 270 -1.91 21.60 0.57
C GLN A 270 -0.65 20.76 0.76
N HIS A 271 -0.57 20.02 1.84
CA HIS A 271 0.57 19.15 2.16
C HIS A 271 0.14 17.91 2.96
N MET A 272 0.97 16.89 2.95
CA MET A 272 0.70 15.57 3.53
C MET A 272 0.26 15.61 5.01
N VAL A 273 0.88 16.45 5.82
CA VAL A 273 0.62 16.53 7.27
C VAL A 273 -0.44 17.58 7.64
N HIS A 274 -1.28 18.02 6.67
CA HIS A 274 -2.39 18.88 6.98
C HIS A 274 -3.46 18.13 7.81
N PRO A 275 -4.04 18.74 8.88
CA PRO A 275 -5.02 18.04 9.73
C PRO A 275 -6.23 17.45 8.99
N ALA A 276 -6.67 18.07 7.89
CA ALA A 276 -7.74 17.52 7.06
C ALA A 276 -7.32 16.19 6.40
N CYS A 277 -6.04 16.03 6.05
CA CYS A 277 -5.50 14.78 5.52
C CYS A 277 -5.45 13.70 6.60
N ASP A 278 -5.05 14.05 7.84
CA ASP A 278 -5.07 13.13 8.98
C ASP A 278 -6.48 12.62 9.25
N PHE A 279 -7.47 13.53 9.22
CA PHE A 279 -8.87 13.15 9.36
C PHE A 279 -9.30 12.12 8.31
N ALA A 280 -9.04 12.37 7.02
CA ALA A 280 -9.40 11.46 5.94
C ALA A 280 -8.70 10.09 6.09
N ARG A 281 -7.40 10.08 6.42
CA ARG A 281 -6.64 8.86 6.67
C ARG A 281 -7.20 8.05 7.84
N HIS A 282 -7.59 8.68 8.95
CA HIS A 282 -8.21 7.99 10.07
C HIS A 282 -9.56 7.37 9.68
N VAL A 283 -10.37 8.06 8.88
CA VAL A 283 -11.62 7.48 8.35
C VAL A 283 -11.32 6.28 7.45
N MET A 284 -10.35 6.38 6.54
CA MET A 284 -9.91 5.25 5.70
C MET A 284 -9.45 4.07 6.56
N GLN A 285 -8.64 4.33 7.57
CA GLN A 285 -8.08 3.31 8.45
C GLN A 285 -9.19 2.57 9.22
N VAL A 286 -10.12 3.29 9.82
CA VAL A 286 -11.23 2.69 10.57
C VAL A 286 -12.18 1.92 9.65
N ALA A 287 -12.48 2.48 8.47
CA ALA A 287 -13.41 1.86 7.51
C ALA A 287 -12.85 0.57 6.88
N LEU A 288 -11.52 0.45 6.74
CA LEU A 288 -10.86 -0.64 6.02
C LEU A 288 -10.06 -1.59 6.92
N ALA A 289 -10.02 -1.33 8.23
CA ALA A 289 -9.31 -2.20 9.18
C ALA A 289 -9.87 -3.63 9.15
N GLY A 290 -8.98 -4.61 9.02
CA GLY A 290 -9.34 -6.03 8.99
C GLY A 290 -9.93 -6.54 7.67
N THR A 291 -10.16 -5.69 6.67
CA THR A 291 -10.74 -6.10 5.37
C THR A 291 -9.72 -6.74 4.42
N GLY A 292 -8.44 -6.69 4.73
CA GLY A 292 -7.36 -7.14 3.83
C GLY A 292 -7.00 -6.13 2.73
N ILE A 293 -7.70 -5.01 2.64
CA ILE A 293 -7.43 -3.93 1.69
C ILE A 293 -6.26 -3.09 2.18
N TRP A 294 -5.26 -2.87 1.34
CA TRP A 294 -4.10 -2.07 1.68
C TRP A 294 -4.41 -0.58 1.69
N LEU A 295 -3.79 0.12 2.63
CA LEU A 295 -3.82 1.58 2.70
C LEU A 295 -2.52 2.14 2.16
N SER A 296 -2.62 3.09 1.22
CA SER A 296 -1.51 3.87 0.68
C SER A 296 -1.74 5.35 0.95
N ASP A 297 -0.73 6.03 1.45
CA ASP A 297 -0.77 7.49 1.65
C ASP A 297 -0.43 8.22 0.34
N GLY A 298 -0.54 9.54 0.35
CA GLY A 298 -0.28 10.40 -0.78
C GLY A 298 1.21 10.65 -1.05
N ALA A 299 1.49 11.73 -1.77
CA ALA A 299 2.82 12.10 -2.23
C ALA A 299 3.32 13.41 -1.63
N THR A 300 4.64 13.54 -1.47
CA THR A 300 5.32 14.80 -1.24
C THR A 300 5.60 15.48 -2.59
N ASN A 301 5.04 16.65 -2.81
CA ASN A 301 5.16 17.38 -4.08
C ASN A 301 6.37 18.31 -4.17
N ILE A 302 7.25 18.31 -3.16
CA ILE A 302 8.51 19.05 -3.20
C ILE A 302 9.60 18.17 -3.81
N MET A 303 10.04 18.53 -5.03
CA MET A 303 11.01 17.72 -5.75
C MET A 303 12.43 17.97 -5.27
N PRO A 304 13.24 16.91 -5.05
CA PRO A 304 14.65 17.05 -4.66
C PRO A 304 15.52 17.34 -5.89
N ILE A 305 15.42 18.55 -6.42
CA ILE A 305 16.11 19.02 -7.63
C ILE A 305 16.81 20.34 -7.34
N GLY A 306 18.07 20.49 -7.75
CA GLY A 306 18.85 21.71 -7.63
C GLY A 306 20.12 21.57 -6.78
N PRO A 307 20.61 22.62 -6.14
CA PRO A 307 21.78 22.56 -5.26
C PRO A 307 21.57 21.61 -4.08
N ARG A 308 22.68 21.10 -3.52
CA ARG A 308 22.65 20.10 -2.44
C ARG A 308 21.75 20.49 -1.26
N GLU A 309 21.79 21.73 -0.84
CA GLU A 309 20.99 22.23 0.29
C GLU A 309 19.49 22.18 -0.01
N VAL A 310 19.09 22.40 -1.26
CA VAL A 310 17.69 22.30 -1.72
C VAL A 310 17.26 20.85 -1.71
N VAL A 311 18.08 19.95 -2.25
CA VAL A 311 17.83 18.52 -2.28
C VAL A 311 17.73 17.95 -0.86
N HIS A 312 18.67 18.31 0.03
CA HIS A 312 18.63 17.83 1.43
C HIS A 312 17.39 18.32 2.19
N ARG A 313 16.94 19.58 1.97
CA ARG A 313 15.67 20.05 2.57
C ARG A 313 14.47 19.27 2.04
N ALA A 314 14.40 19.01 0.73
CA ALA A 314 13.34 18.21 0.13
C ALA A 314 13.38 16.75 0.61
N TRP A 315 14.56 16.17 0.75
CA TRP A 315 14.75 14.81 1.31
C TRP A 315 14.32 14.72 2.76
N ARG A 316 14.67 15.70 3.59
CA ARG A 316 14.23 15.76 4.98
C ARG A 316 12.71 15.80 5.08
N LEU A 317 12.08 16.72 4.35
CA LEU A 317 10.63 16.83 4.32
C LEU A 317 9.96 15.53 3.84
N HIS A 318 10.50 14.91 2.79
CA HIS A 318 9.98 13.63 2.28
C HIS A 318 10.11 12.52 3.32
N ALA A 319 11.27 12.40 3.99
CA ALA A 319 11.48 11.42 5.05
C ALA A 319 10.54 11.63 6.25
N GLU A 320 10.31 12.90 6.65
CA GLU A 320 9.36 13.26 7.70
C GLU A 320 7.92 12.86 7.32
N HIS A 321 7.49 13.11 6.08
CA HIS A 321 6.18 12.69 5.58
C HIS A 321 6.04 11.17 5.56
N VAL A 322 7.06 10.45 5.09
CA VAL A 322 7.06 8.97 5.10
C VAL A 322 6.95 8.44 6.53
N ARG A 323 7.72 9.00 7.48
CA ARG A 323 7.64 8.59 8.89
C ARG A 323 6.27 8.90 9.49
N HIS A 324 5.68 10.04 9.15
CA HIS A 324 4.31 10.39 9.56
C HIS A 324 3.32 9.33 9.10
N SER A 325 3.36 8.96 7.82
CA SER A 325 2.50 7.89 7.26
C SER A 325 2.67 6.57 8.01
N LEU A 326 3.91 6.13 8.24
CA LEU A 326 4.24 4.88 8.93
C LEU A 326 3.72 4.84 10.37
N VAL A 327 3.90 5.94 11.12
CA VAL A 327 3.39 6.09 12.51
C VAL A 327 1.87 5.96 12.54
N HIS A 328 1.17 6.42 11.51
CA HIS A 328 -0.27 6.33 11.37
C HIS A 328 -0.75 5.03 10.69
N GLY A 329 0.14 4.04 10.49
CA GLY A 329 -0.23 2.73 9.95
C GLY A 329 -0.38 2.67 8.43
N PHE A 330 0.09 3.69 7.69
CA PHE A 330 0.16 3.69 6.23
C PHE A 330 1.56 3.25 5.79
N TYR A 331 1.69 2.01 5.35
CA TYR A 331 2.99 1.40 5.01
C TYR A 331 3.36 1.54 3.52
N GLN A 332 2.52 2.19 2.74
CA GLN A 332 2.71 2.52 1.33
C GLN A 332 2.41 4.01 1.11
N GLY A 333 3.02 4.60 0.10
CA GLY A 333 2.75 5.98 -0.32
C GLY A 333 3.19 6.20 -1.77
N TRP A 334 3.17 7.43 -2.25
CA TRP A 334 3.55 7.77 -3.63
C TRP A 334 4.90 8.43 -3.67
N ASP A 335 5.67 8.11 -4.72
CA ASP A 335 6.87 8.82 -5.10
C ASP A 335 6.73 9.39 -6.51
N LEU A 336 6.99 10.69 -6.65
CA LEU A 336 6.79 11.45 -7.89
C LEU A 336 8.08 11.64 -8.70
N HIS A 337 9.23 11.37 -8.08
CA HIS A 337 10.53 11.62 -8.70
C HIS A 337 11.57 10.58 -8.27
N PRO A 338 12.44 10.09 -9.16
CA PRO A 338 13.43 9.06 -8.81
C PRO A 338 14.35 9.45 -7.65
N ALA A 339 14.66 10.73 -7.48
CA ALA A 339 15.46 11.20 -6.35
C ALA A 339 14.73 11.17 -4.98
N GLN A 340 13.45 10.79 -4.93
CA GLN A 340 12.73 10.49 -3.68
C GLN A 340 12.93 9.03 -3.24
N LEU A 341 13.28 8.11 -4.14
CA LEU A 341 13.41 6.69 -3.82
C LEU A 341 14.47 6.41 -2.74
N PRO A 342 15.66 7.05 -2.74
CA PRO A 342 16.63 6.86 -1.65
C PRO A 342 16.04 7.20 -0.28
N THR A 343 15.29 8.28 -0.17
CA THR A 343 14.70 8.73 1.10
C THR A 343 13.46 7.93 1.48
N ARG A 344 12.69 7.44 0.51
CA ARG A 344 11.60 6.47 0.76
C ARG A 344 12.13 5.24 1.49
N TYR A 345 13.10 4.57 0.90
CA TYR A 345 13.65 3.35 1.48
C TYR A 345 14.40 3.63 2.79
N ALA A 346 15.18 4.72 2.86
CA ALA A 346 15.89 5.08 4.09
C ALA A 346 14.93 5.34 5.25
N ALA A 347 13.84 6.08 5.04
CA ALA A 347 12.86 6.37 6.07
C ALA A 347 12.07 5.12 6.51
N VAL A 348 11.70 4.26 5.57
CA VAL A 348 11.02 2.98 5.87
C VAL A 348 11.94 2.05 6.68
N TYR A 349 13.20 1.91 6.25
CA TYR A 349 14.15 1.06 6.97
C TYR A 349 14.49 1.62 8.36
N ALA A 350 14.65 2.93 8.49
CA ALA A 350 14.90 3.59 9.77
C ALA A 350 13.75 3.32 10.75
N PHE A 351 12.50 3.49 10.32
CA PHE A 351 11.33 3.25 11.16
C PHE A 351 11.35 1.87 11.82
N PHE A 352 11.76 0.84 11.08
CA PHE A 352 11.83 -0.51 11.61
C PHE A 352 13.15 -0.82 12.33
N LEU A 353 14.30 -0.32 11.87
CA LEU A 353 15.58 -0.68 12.44
C LEU A 353 15.88 0.07 13.75
N GLU A 354 15.42 1.31 13.90
CA GLU A 354 15.58 2.11 15.12
C GLU A 354 14.83 1.51 16.32
N GLY A 355 13.69 0.87 16.09
CA GLY A 355 12.86 0.24 17.13
C GLY A 355 13.04 -1.28 17.29
N LEU A 356 13.91 -1.91 16.48
CA LEU A 356 13.95 -3.38 16.35
C LEU A 356 14.28 -4.11 17.65
N ASP A 357 15.29 -3.66 18.39
CA ASP A 357 15.74 -4.35 19.60
C ASP A 357 14.68 -4.25 20.71
N ALA A 358 14.08 -3.07 20.90
CA ALA A 358 13.00 -2.89 21.87
C ALA A 358 11.77 -3.73 21.53
N ALA A 359 11.37 -3.78 20.26
CA ALA A 359 10.26 -4.63 19.81
C ALA A 359 10.58 -6.13 19.98
N SER A 360 11.84 -6.52 19.76
CA SER A 360 12.32 -7.90 19.93
C SER A 360 12.23 -8.36 21.38
N ASP A 361 12.73 -7.56 22.30
CA ASP A 361 12.71 -7.89 23.73
C ASP A 361 11.29 -7.97 24.27
N ARG A 362 10.40 -7.05 23.86
CA ARG A 362 9.00 -7.08 24.24
C ARG A 362 8.30 -8.32 23.72
N LEU A 363 8.47 -8.65 22.43
CA LEU A 363 7.82 -9.83 21.82
C LEU A 363 8.31 -11.13 22.47
N ARG A 364 9.62 -11.30 22.67
CA ARG A 364 10.17 -12.49 23.34
C ARG A 364 9.63 -12.65 24.74
N ASN A 365 9.69 -11.62 25.57
CA ASN A 365 9.17 -11.65 26.94
C ASN A 365 7.67 -12.02 26.98
N PHE A 366 6.88 -11.46 26.04
CA PHE A 366 5.46 -11.72 25.99
C PHE A 366 5.14 -13.16 25.59
N VAL A 367 5.89 -13.70 24.62
CA VAL A 367 5.75 -15.10 24.17
C VAL A 367 6.22 -16.09 25.26
N GLU A 368 7.33 -15.81 25.95
CA GLU A 368 7.87 -16.67 27.03
C GLU A 368 6.93 -16.76 28.23
N LYS A 369 6.23 -15.69 28.56
CA LYS A 369 5.24 -15.66 29.64
C LYS A 369 3.86 -16.15 29.21
N ALA A 370 3.77 -16.83 28.07
CA ALA A 370 2.55 -17.42 27.52
C ALA A 370 1.37 -16.42 27.46
N ALA A 371 1.67 -15.18 27.00
CA ALA A 371 0.72 -14.09 26.86
C ALA A 371 0.02 -13.64 28.17
N GLN A 372 0.62 -13.88 29.30
CA GLN A 372 0.22 -13.19 30.51
C GLN A 372 0.56 -11.70 30.38
N ALA A 373 -0.33 -10.86 30.90
CA ALA A 373 -0.03 -9.44 31.00
C ALA A 373 1.30 -9.24 31.73
N THR A 374 2.25 -8.56 31.10
CA THR A 374 3.60 -8.40 31.65
C THR A 374 4.07 -6.95 31.59
N LEU A 375 4.86 -6.58 32.59
CA LEU A 375 5.59 -5.32 32.60
C LEU A 375 7.03 -5.58 32.12
N VAL A 376 7.44 -4.88 31.06
CA VAL A 376 8.82 -4.90 30.56
C VAL A 376 9.36 -3.47 30.66
N GLY A 377 10.24 -3.23 31.64
CA GLY A 377 10.66 -1.87 31.99
C GLY A 377 9.47 -1.04 32.48
N GLU A 378 9.17 0.07 31.80
CA GLU A 378 8.03 0.95 32.09
C GLU A 378 6.78 0.62 31.22
N VAL A 379 6.86 -0.39 30.35
CA VAL A 379 5.81 -0.71 29.39
C VAL A 379 5.04 -1.96 29.83
N PHE A 380 3.73 -1.82 29.87
CA PHE A 380 2.80 -2.93 30.14
C PHE A 380 2.25 -3.47 28.82
N ASP A 381 2.44 -4.77 28.58
CA ASP A 381 2.03 -5.46 27.37
C ASP A 381 0.87 -6.43 27.65
N ASP A 382 -0.14 -6.41 26.78
CA ASP A 382 -1.31 -7.30 26.77
C ASP A 382 -1.44 -8.03 25.42
N ALA A 383 -2.52 -8.82 25.25
CA ALA A 383 -2.73 -9.60 24.03
C ALA A 383 -2.86 -8.74 22.76
N ALA A 384 -3.40 -7.53 22.86
CA ALA A 384 -3.50 -6.60 21.72
C ALA A 384 -2.11 -6.10 21.32
N THR A 385 -1.26 -5.82 22.30
CA THR A 385 0.14 -5.44 22.07
C THR A 385 0.93 -6.57 21.41
N GLY A 386 0.68 -7.84 21.79
CA GLY A 386 1.31 -8.99 21.16
C GLY A 386 1.06 -9.09 19.66
N GLN A 387 -0.16 -8.81 19.20
CA GLN A 387 -0.49 -8.75 17.77
C GLN A 387 0.21 -7.56 17.09
N GLY A 388 0.25 -6.40 17.74
CA GLY A 388 0.98 -5.22 17.23
C GLY A 388 2.48 -5.47 17.05
N LEU A 389 3.11 -6.17 17.99
CA LEU A 389 4.51 -6.58 17.90
C LEU A 389 4.74 -7.60 16.77
N LEU A 390 3.87 -8.59 16.62
CA LEU A 390 3.93 -9.51 15.48
C LEU A 390 3.82 -8.77 14.14
N ASN A 391 2.87 -7.85 14.03
CA ASN A 391 2.68 -7.03 12.83
C ASN A 391 3.92 -6.19 12.51
N TYR A 392 4.61 -5.67 13.51
CA TYR A 392 5.87 -4.95 13.32
C TYR A 392 6.91 -5.81 12.57
N PHE A 393 7.15 -7.05 13.01
CA PHE A 393 8.07 -7.97 12.33
C PHE A 393 7.62 -8.34 10.92
N LEU A 394 6.32 -8.61 10.74
CA LEU A 394 5.77 -8.92 9.43
C LEU A 394 5.94 -7.75 8.44
N ARG A 395 5.72 -6.51 8.88
CA ARG A 395 5.91 -5.31 8.07
C ARG A 395 7.39 -5.05 7.78
N ALA A 396 8.26 -5.24 8.76
CA ALA A 396 9.71 -5.09 8.60
C ALA A 396 10.29 -6.08 7.58
N MET A 397 9.84 -7.34 7.59
CA MET A 397 10.20 -8.33 6.57
C MET A 397 9.63 -7.97 5.20
N ASN A 398 8.35 -7.57 5.15
CA ASN A 398 7.65 -7.27 3.90
C ASN A 398 8.35 -6.14 3.12
N CYS A 399 8.81 -5.10 3.79
CA CYS A 399 9.52 -3.98 3.16
C CYS A 399 11.02 -4.22 2.95
N GLY A 400 11.57 -5.33 3.44
CA GLY A 400 12.99 -5.64 3.35
C GLY A 400 13.88 -4.93 4.37
N ALA A 401 13.30 -4.31 5.41
CA ALA A 401 14.08 -3.73 6.51
C ALA A 401 14.83 -4.77 7.32
N ILE A 402 14.30 -5.99 7.43
CA ILE A 402 14.97 -7.16 7.98
C ILE A 402 14.75 -8.37 7.08
N THR A 403 15.66 -9.35 7.13
CA THR A 403 15.47 -10.65 6.46
C THR A 403 14.60 -11.58 7.30
N GLU A 404 14.16 -12.70 6.73
CA GLU A 404 13.41 -13.72 7.46
C GLU A 404 14.26 -14.34 8.58
N GLU A 405 15.56 -14.55 8.34
CA GLU A 405 16.51 -15.05 9.33
C GLU A 405 16.69 -14.06 10.49
N GLU A 406 16.85 -12.77 10.19
CA GLU A 406 16.92 -11.72 11.20
C GLU A 406 15.62 -11.63 12.02
N ALA A 407 14.46 -11.81 11.38
CA ALA A 407 13.18 -11.81 12.07
C ALA A 407 13.05 -12.99 13.04
N VAL A 408 13.45 -14.19 12.64
CA VAL A 408 13.47 -15.40 13.49
C VAL A 408 14.41 -15.20 14.67
N GLU A 409 15.64 -14.75 14.41
CA GLU A 409 16.65 -14.49 15.46
C GLU A 409 16.17 -13.45 16.48
N LYS A 410 15.60 -12.36 16.00
CA LYS A 410 15.19 -11.24 16.84
C LYS A 410 13.89 -11.49 17.60
N SER A 411 12.89 -12.12 16.97
CA SER A 411 11.59 -12.37 17.60
C SER A 411 11.55 -13.61 18.51
N GLY A 412 12.44 -14.58 18.27
CA GLY A 412 12.38 -15.91 18.92
C GLY A 412 11.20 -16.75 18.43
N LEU A 413 10.55 -16.37 17.32
CA LEU A 413 9.50 -17.11 16.63
C LEU A 413 10.08 -17.92 15.47
N THR A 414 9.48 -19.07 15.19
CA THR A 414 9.77 -19.83 13.98
C THR A 414 9.18 -19.16 12.74
N VAL A 415 9.68 -19.47 11.54
CA VAL A 415 9.12 -19.01 10.27
C VAL A 415 7.63 -19.35 10.14
N ALA A 416 7.22 -20.54 10.59
CA ALA A 416 5.83 -20.98 10.57
C ALA A 416 4.93 -20.13 11.49
N GLU A 417 5.43 -19.78 12.69
CA GLU A 417 4.73 -18.90 13.62
C GLU A 417 4.60 -17.48 13.05
N LEU A 418 5.67 -16.91 12.50
CA LEU A 418 5.60 -15.61 11.84
C LEU A 418 4.59 -15.60 10.68
N ARG A 419 4.60 -16.63 9.84
CA ARG A 419 3.68 -16.75 8.70
C ARG A 419 2.23 -17.03 9.08
N SER A 420 1.95 -17.48 10.31
CA SER A 420 0.58 -17.65 10.80
C SER A 420 -0.19 -16.32 10.91
N ARG A 421 0.54 -15.20 11.07
CA ARG A 421 0.00 -13.84 11.20
C ARG A 421 -0.99 -13.62 12.34
N SER A 422 -1.16 -14.61 13.19
CA SER A 422 -2.09 -14.59 14.32
C SER A 422 -1.35 -14.87 15.61
N PHE A 423 -1.24 -13.86 16.44
CA PHE A 423 -0.61 -14.00 17.74
C PHE A 423 -1.39 -14.98 18.63
N ALA A 424 -2.72 -14.99 18.54
CA ALA A 424 -3.56 -15.95 19.27
C ALA A 424 -3.26 -17.42 18.88
N GLN A 425 -3.03 -17.69 17.59
CA GLN A 425 -2.64 -19.04 17.13
C GLN A 425 -1.26 -19.45 17.65
N ILE A 426 -0.30 -18.54 17.66
CA ILE A 426 1.05 -18.78 18.19
C ILE A 426 0.95 -19.23 19.64
N LEU A 427 0.17 -18.51 20.45
CA LEU A 427 -0.02 -18.85 21.86
C LEU A 427 -0.67 -20.22 22.06
N GLN A 428 -1.74 -20.52 21.31
CA GLN A 428 -2.41 -21.81 21.39
C GLN A 428 -1.47 -23.00 21.06
N LEU A 429 -0.57 -22.80 20.08
CA LEU A 429 0.41 -23.83 19.70
C LEU A 429 1.48 -24.03 20.80
N ARG A 430 1.86 -22.97 21.52
CA ARG A 430 2.87 -23.04 22.59
C ARG A 430 2.33 -23.54 23.93
N ILE A 431 1.08 -23.24 24.26
CA ILE A 431 0.42 -23.75 25.48
C ILE A 431 0.17 -25.28 25.39
N LYS A 432 0.05 -25.83 24.16
CA LYS A 432 -0.15 -27.27 23.94
C LYS A 432 1.14 -28.10 23.95
N LYS A 433 2.30 -27.45 23.99
CA LYS A 433 3.63 -28.07 24.13
C LYS A 433 4.07 -28.07 25.60
#